data_32cfbe5fd906464abbe50ed0545d7bba
#
_entry.id   32cfbe5fd906464abbe50ed0545d7bba
#
_cell.length_a   1.000
_cell.length_b   1.000
_cell.length_c   1.000
_cell.angle_alpha   90.00
_cell.angle_beta   90.00
_cell.angle_gamma   90.00
#
_symmetry.space_group_name_H-M   'P 1'
#
loop_
_entity.id
_entity.type
_entity.pdbx_description
1 polymer ?
#
loop_
_entity_poly.entity_id
_entity_poly.type
_entity_poly.pdbx_seq_one_letter_code
_entity_poly.pdbx_strand_id
1 'polypeptide(L)'
;LSPKPGFAGLPDIPAPLRGTYAGAAMMAPYLGALGLTVIELLPVHETDSDQVGAHAGSTNHWGYQTLAFFAPNRDYSSDKSLGGPTREFKEMVAAFHAAGLKVYLDVVYNHSAEGGNWADSPDAAGFTSLGGFATADYYGLDAAGGLIDGATGTSNQMNYSSPLSCALVLDSLEYWHGVMGVDGFRFDLAPVLGRR
;
A
#
# COMPACT_ATOMS: atom_id res chain seq x y z
N LEU A 1 9.93 -19.69 -19.63
CA LEU A 1 9.11 -19.02 -20.65
C LEU A 1 10.05 -18.48 -21.73
N SER A 2 9.85 -18.84 -22.98
CA SER A 2 10.62 -18.26 -24.08
C SER A 2 10.05 -16.86 -24.38
N PRO A 3 10.91 -15.83 -24.57
CA PRO A 3 10.45 -14.50 -24.95
C PRO A 3 9.66 -14.53 -26.23
N LYS A 4 8.64 -13.67 -26.36
CA LYS A 4 7.89 -13.51 -27.59
C LYS A 4 8.79 -12.96 -28.72
N PRO A 5 8.50 -13.25 -29.99
CA PRO A 5 9.20 -12.62 -31.11
C PRO A 5 9.16 -11.09 -30.98
N GLY A 6 10.32 -10.44 -31.14
CA GLY A 6 10.45 -8.99 -30.96
C GLY A 6 10.82 -8.54 -29.54
N PHE A 7 11.12 -9.48 -28.65
CA PHE A 7 11.60 -9.18 -27.31
C PHE A 7 12.92 -8.36 -27.37
N ALA A 8 12.86 -7.15 -26.92
CA ALA A 8 13.98 -6.18 -26.99
C ALA A 8 14.91 -6.17 -25.76
N GLY A 9 14.65 -7.03 -24.78
CA GLY A 9 15.40 -7.03 -23.50
C GLY A 9 14.85 -6.04 -22.49
N LEU A 10 15.57 -5.89 -21.36
CA LEU A 10 15.22 -4.94 -20.30
C LEU A 10 15.33 -3.50 -20.81
N PRO A 11 14.32 -2.64 -20.56
CA PRO A 11 14.43 -1.23 -20.88
C PRO A 11 15.51 -0.57 -19.99
N ASP A 12 16.25 0.38 -20.53
CA ASP A 12 17.12 1.23 -19.74
C ASP A 12 16.29 2.32 -19.05
N ILE A 13 16.06 2.15 -17.75
CA ILE A 13 15.30 3.11 -16.95
C ILE A 13 16.26 4.17 -16.45
N PRO A 14 16.02 5.46 -16.78
CA PRO A 14 16.83 6.57 -16.28
C PRO A 14 16.96 6.55 -14.76
N ALA A 15 18.14 6.85 -14.23
CA ALA A 15 18.39 6.77 -12.80
C ALA A 15 17.38 7.53 -11.91
N PRO A 16 16.90 8.74 -12.29
CA PRO A 16 15.89 9.46 -11.50
C PRO A 16 14.50 8.78 -11.45
N LEU A 17 14.21 7.87 -12.38
CA LEU A 17 12.92 7.17 -12.45
C LEU A 17 12.96 5.78 -11.81
N ARG A 18 14.13 5.30 -11.40
CA ARG A 18 14.25 3.99 -10.74
C ARG A 18 13.55 4.01 -9.39
N GLY A 19 12.70 3.01 -9.14
CA GLY A 19 11.88 2.93 -7.93
C GLY A 19 10.66 3.84 -7.92
N THR A 20 10.27 4.41 -9.08
CA THR A 20 9.07 5.25 -9.21
C THR A 20 7.99 4.59 -10.06
N TYR A 21 6.75 5.10 -9.97
CA TYR A 21 5.64 4.68 -10.82
C TYR A 21 5.94 4.91 -12.30
N ALA A 22 6.58 6.03 -12.64
CA ALA A 22 7.01 6.32 -14.00
C ALA A 22 8.05 5.31 -14.51
N GLY A 23 9.00 4.93 -13.67
CA GLY A 23 9.97 3.88 -13.98
C GLY A 23 9.31 2.52 -14.16
N ALA A 24 8.33 2.19 -13.31
CA ALA A 24 7.55 0.95 -13.44
C ALA A 24 6.74 0.93 -14.74
N ALA A 25 6.12 2.05 -15.15
CA ALA A 25 5.42 2.20 -16.42
C ALA A 25 6.30 1.84 -17.63
N MET A 26 7.58 2.21 -17.61
CA MET A 26 8.54 1.89 -18.67
C MET A 26 8.80 0.39 -18.81
N MET A 27 8.52 -0.40 -17.76
CA MET A 27 8.64 -1.86 -17.79
C MET A 27 7.47 -2.55 -18.51
N ALA A 28 6.35 -1.88 -18.75
CA ALA A 28 5.14 -2.49 -19.25
C ALA A 28 5.33 -3.27 -20.57
N PRO A 29 5.99 -2.74 -21.62
CA PRO A 29 6.20 -3.50 -22.86
C PRO A 29 7.05 -4.74 -22.65
N TYR A 30 8.09 -4.66 -21.81
CA TYR A 30 8.97 -5.78 -21.49
C TYR A 30 8.19 -6.91 -20.79
N LEU A 31 7.42 -6.56 -19.74
CA LEU A 31 6.64 -7.52 -18.94
C LEU A 31 5.54 -8.17 -19.80
N GLY A 32 4.87 -7.41 -20.65
CA GLY A 32 3.91 -7.95 -21.63
C GLY A 32 4.58 -8.90 -22.63
N ALA A 33 5.77 -8.57 -23.14
CA ALA A 33 6.54 -9.43 -24.05
C ALA A 33 7.02 -10.71 -23.37
N LEU A 34 7.27 -10.72 -22.07
CA LEU A 34 7.54 -11.94 -21.30
C LEU A 34 6.34 -12.89 -21.23
N GLY A 35 5.13 -12.41 -21.56
CA GLY A 35 3.92 -13.21 -21.49
C GLY A 35 3.22 -13.19 -20.15
N LEU A 36 3.56 -12.22 -19.28
CA LEU A 36 2.81 -11.98 -18.05
C LEU A 36 1.40 -11.45 -18.41
N THR A 37 0.46 -11.66 -17.54
CA THR A 37 -0.93 -11.22 -17.67
C THR A 37 -1.38 -10.32 -16.53
N VAL A 38 -0.70 -10.42 -15.39
CA VAL A 38 -1.00 -9.65 -14.17
C VAL A 38 0.32 -9.19 -13.56
N ILE A 39 0.33 -7.98 -13.06
CA ILE A 39 1.37 -7.42 -12.19
C ILE A 39 0.75 -7.21 -10.81
N GLU A 40 1.29 -7.86 -9.80
CA GLU A 40 0.97 -7.59 -8.40
C GLU A 40 2.04 -6.67 -7.82
N LEU A 41 1.61 -5.53 -7.33
CA LEU A 41 2.48 -4.57 -6.67
C LEU A 41 2.47 -4.80 -5.16
N LEU A 42 3.64 -4.75 -4.52
CA LEU A 42 3.75 -4.58 -3.08
C LEU A 42 2.94 -3.36 -2.64
N PRO A 43 2.62 -3.21 -1.32
CA PRO A 43 1.76 -2.12 -0.87
C PRO A 43 2.18 -0.75 -1.39
N VAL A 44 1.23 -0.07 -2.02
CA VAL A 44 1.42 1.26 -2.63
C VAL A 44 0.62 2.35 -1.92
N HIS A 45 -0.15 2.02 -0.90
CA HIS A 45 -0.79 3.02 -0.05
C HIS A 45 0.27 3.93 0.58
N GLU A 46 -0.08 5.19 0.85
CA GLU A 46 0.80 6.08 1.59
C GLU A 46 1.21 5.42 2.90
N THR A 47 2.51 5.34 3.12
CA THR A 47 3.13 4.52 4.15
C THR A 47 4.01 5.41 5.02
N ASP A 48 4.17 5.04 6.29
CA ASP A 48 5.21 5.61 7.12
C ASP A 48 6.57 5.08 6.64
N SER A 49 7.31 5.96 5.99
CA SER A 49 8.64 5.64 5.45
C SER A 49 9.74 5.83 6.50
N ASP A 50 9.47 6.60 7.53
CA ASP A 50 10.44 6.90 8.58
C ASP A 50 10.34 5.84 9.69
N GLN A 51 11.30 4.94 9.71
CA GLN A 51 11.38 3.95 10.80
C GLN A 51 12.07 4.55 12.03
N VAL A 52 11.50 4.31 13.20
CA VAL A 52 11.98 4.76 14.49
C VAL A 52 12.44 3.57 15.36
N GLY A 53 12.99 3.83 16.52
CA GLY A 53 13.46 2.79 17.43
C GLY A 53 14.64 1.98 16.88
N ALA A 54 14.60 0.67 17.00
CA ALA A 54 15.66 -0.23 16.56
C ALA A 54 15.92 -0.20 15.04
N HIS A 55 15.01 0.36 14.27
CA HIS A 55 15.09 0.50 12.82
C HIS A 55 15.31 1.95 12.36
N ALA A 56 15.55 2.87 13.31
CA ALA A 56 15.79 4.27 13.00
C ALA A 56 16.87 4.46 11.93
N GLY A 57 16.58 5.28 10.94
CA GLY A 57 17.48 5.53 9.80
C GLY A 57 17.39 4.50 8.67
N SER A 58 16.57 3.46 8.77
CA SER A 58 16.18 2.62 7.65
C SER A 58 14.86 3.09 7.03
N THR A 59 14.65 2.79 5.76
CA THR A 59 13.39 3.06 5.06
C THR A 59 12.49 1.83 5.09
N ASN A 60 11.18 2.03 5.17
CA ASN A 60 10.20 0.96 5.05
C ASN A 60 10.09 0.53 3.58
N HIS A 61 10.89 -0.48 3.21
CA HIS A 61 10.95 -0.98 1.84
C HIS A 61 9.68 -1.75 1.42
N TRP A 62 9.01 -2.40 2.36
CA TRP A 62 7.91 -3.31 2.05
C TRP A 62 6.54 -2.63 1.94
N GLY A 63 6.35 -1.50 2.62
CA GLY A 63 5.12 -0.73 2.58
C GLY A 63 3.98 -1.25 3.48
N TYR A 64 4.21 -2.24 4.34
CA TYR A 64 3.17 -2.80 5.22
C TYR A 64 2.91 -1.95 6.47
N GLN A 65 2.86 -0.61 6.29
CA GLN A 65 2.63 0.38 7.35
C GLN A 65 1.78 1.54 6.81
N THR A 66 0.51 1.26 6.53
CA THR A 66 -0.40 2.20 5.88
C THR A 66 -0.73 3.37 6.79
N LEU A 67 -0.42 4.59 6.33
CA LEU A 67 -0.87 5.86 6.93
C LEU A 67 -2.22 6.29 6.37
N ALA A 68 -2.40 6.21 5.05
CA ALA A 68 -3.59 6.68 4.36
C ALA A 68 -4.04 5.69 3.29
N PHE A 69 -5.28 5.21 3.42
CA PHE A 69 -5.85 4.15 2.58
C PHE A 69 -6.34 4.64 1.19
N PHE A 70 -6.35 5.96 0.94
CA PHE A 70 -6.86 6.58 -0.29
C PHE A 70 -5.78 7.36 -1.05
N ALA A 71 -4.51 7.18 -0.71
CA ALA A 71 -3.42 7.90 -1.34
C ALA A 71 -2.30 6.94 -1.76
N PRO A 72 -1.76 7.08 -2.98
CA PRO A 72 -0.55 6.37 -3.37
C PRO A 72 0.66 6.96 -2.66
N ASN A 73 1.61 6.09 -2.30
CA ASN A 73 2.83 6.48 -1.61
C ASN A 73 3.62 7.48 -2.47
N ARG A 74 3.83 8.66 -1.89
CA ARG A 74 4.53 9.78 -2.55
C ARG A 74 6.01 9.48 -2.81
N ASP A 75 6.62 8.57 -2.04
CA ASP A 75 8.04 8.26 -2.21
C ASP A 75 8.29 7.48 -3.50
N TYR A 76 7.29 6.75 -3.97
CA TYR A 76 7.33 6.03 -5.24
C TYR A 76 6.94 6.90 -6.46
N SER A 77 6.76 8.20 -6.30
CA SER A 77 6.50 9.11 -7.42
C SER A 77 7.72 9.95 -7.75
N SER A 78 7.99 10.17 -9.03
CA SER A 78 8.97 11.14 -9.50
C SER A 78 8.40 12.57 -9.51
N ASP A 79 7.07 12.70 -9.66
CA ASP A 79 6.36 13.97 -9.58
C ASP A 79 5.92 14.25 -8.13
N LYS A 80 6.65 15.15 -7.45
CA LYS A 80 6.36 15.57 -6.07
C LYS A 80 5.39 16.76 -5.99
N SER A 81 4.82 17.22 -7.10
CA SER A 81 3.84 18.31 -7.11
C SER A 81 2.50 17.85 -6.51
N LEU A 82 1.63 18.81 -6.19
CA LEU A 82 0.30 18.52 -5.67
C LEU A 82 -0.48 17.62 -6.62
N GLY A 83 -0.93 16.45 -6.13
CA GLY A 83 -1.59 15.42 -6.93
C GLY A 83 -0.66 14.65 -7.88
N GLY A 84 0.65 14.95 -7.89
CA GLY A 84 1.65 14.27 -8.70
C GLY A 84 1.66 12.75 -8.52
N PRO A 85 1.76 12.23 -7.29
CA PRO A 85 1.73 10.80 -7.04
C PRO A 85 0.48 10.09 -7.59
N THR A 86 -0.68 10.72 -7.46
CA THR A 86 -1.95 10.17 -7.99
C THR A 86 -1.94 10.13 -9.52
N ARG A 87 -1.46 11.19 -10.18
CA ARG A 87 -1.35 11.21 -11.65
C ARG A 87 -0.39 10.15 -12.15
N GLU A 88 0.82 10.12 -11.58
CA GLU A 88 1.87 9.20 -12.01
C GLU A 88 1.48 7.73 -11.79
N PHE A 89 0.81 7.42 -10.67
CA PHE A 89 0.26 6.08 -10.44
C PHE A 89 -0.77 5.69 -11.52
N LYS A 90 -1.72 6.57 -11.84
CA LYS A 90 -2.74 6.32 -12.88
C LYS A 90 -2.10 6.16 -14.27
N GLU A 91 -1.07 6.92 -14.58
CA GLU A 91 -0.31 6.78 -15.83
C GLU A 91 0.43 5.43 -15.90
N MET A 92 0.98 4.97 -14.78
CA MET A 92 1.57 3.63 -14.68
C MET A 92 0.53 2.53 -14.94
N VAL A 93 -0.64 2.60 -14.31
CA VAL A 93 -1.73 1.64 -14.53
C VAL A 93 -2.15 1.64 -16.00
N ALA A 94 -2.34 2.81 -16.60
CA ALA A 94 -2.68 2.95 -18.01
C ALA A 94 -1.60 2.33 -18.94
N ALA A 95 -0.32 2.49 -18.61
CA ALA A 95 0.77 1.88 -19.37
C ALA A 95 0.75 0.34 -19.28
N PHE A 96 0.48 -0.22 -18.12
CA PHE A 96 0.32 -1.66 -17.97
C PHE A 96 -0.89 -2.17 -18.75
N HIS A 97 -2.03 -1.50 -18.67
CA HIS A 97 -3.23 -1.86 -19.46
C HIS A 97 -2.96 -1.81 -20.97
N ALA A 98 -2.26 -0.78 -21.45
CA ALA A 98 -1.86 -0.68 -22.85
C ALA A 98 -0.96 -1.83 -23.33
N ALA A 99 -0.19 -2.42 -22.41
CA ALA A 99 0.62 -3.62 -22.66
C ALA A 99 -0.15 -4.95 -22.48
N GLY A 100 -1.46 -4.90 -22.19
CA GLY A 100 -2.32 -6.07 -21.97
C GLY A 100 -2.15 -6.71 -20.60
N LEU A 101 -1.63 -5.97 -19.62
CA LEU A 101 -1.40 -6.43 -18.25
C LEU A 101 -2.47 -5.89 -17.33
N LYS A 102 -2.96 -6.70 -16.40
CA LYS A 102 -3.76 -6.26 -15.26
C LYS A 102 -2.86 -5.84 -14.09
N VAL A 103 -3.38 -4.95 -13.26
CA VAL A 103 -2.68 -4.45 -12.07
C VAL A 103 -3.44 -4.88 -10.82
N TYR A 104 -2.76 -5.64 -9.96
CA TYR A 104 -3.25 -6.02 -8.63
C TYR A 104 -2.44 -5.29 -7.58
N LEU A 105 -3.09 -4.94 -6.47
CA LEU A 105 -2.43 -4.36 -5.31
C LEU A 105 -2.41 -5.36 -4.15
N ASP A 106 -1.27 -5.43 -3.48
CA ASP A 106 -1.20 -5.97 -2.14
C ASP A 106 -1.71 -4.90 -1.16
N VAL A 107 -2.81 -5.20 -0.46
CA VAL A 107 -3.50 -4.24 0.41
C VAL A 107 -3.45 -4.70 1.87
N VAL A 108 -3.13 -3.76 2.74
CA VAL A 108 -2.94 -3.98 4.17
C VAL A 108 -4.08 -3.31 4.93
N TYR A 109 -5.16 -4.06 5.15
CA TYR A 109 -6.30 -3.58 5.93
C TYR A 109 -6.40 -4.23 7.31
N ASN A 110 -5.51 -5.15 7.65
CA ASN A 110 -5.52 -5.83 8.94
C ASN A 110 -4.98 -4.95 10.08
N HIS A 111 -4.12 -3.97 9.77
CA HIS A 111 -3.56 -2.97 10.67
C HIS A 111 -3.22 -1.69 9.89
N SER A 112 -2.74 -0.68 10.60
CA SER A 112 -2.22 0.55 10.01
C SER A 112 -0.88 0.95 10.64
N ALA A 113 -0.32 2.08 10.24
CA ALA A 113 0.88 2.65 10.88
C ALA A 113 0.58 3.27 12.26
N GLU A 114 -0.59 3.03 12.85
CA GLU A 114 -0.99 3.58 14.14
C GLU A 114 -0.20 2.96 15.28
N GLY A 115 0.28 3.80 16.18
CA GLY A 115 0.94 3.41 17.43
C GLY A 115 2.21 2.60 17.25
N GLY A 116 2.72 2.09 18.30
CA GLY A 116 3.39 1.04 18.26
C GLY A 116 4.81 0.64 18.39
N ASN A 117 5.11 -0.46 17.78
CA ASN A 117 6.42 -1.14 17.78
C ASN A 117 7.55 -0.29 17.15
N TRP A 118 7.22 0.84 16.58
CA TRP A 118 8.14 1.77 15.93
C TRP A 118 8.61 2.88 16.88
N ALA A 119 7.85 3.16 17.93
CA ALA A 119 8.25 4.13 18.94
C ALA A 119 9.19 3.49 19.96
N ASP A 120 10.17 4.25 20.44
CA ASP A 120 11.06 3.82 21.54
C ASP A 120 10.27 3.52 22.84
N SER A 121 9.04 4.01 22.93
CA SER A 121 8.08 3.75 23.99
C SER A 121 6.67 3.72 23.40
N PRO A 122 5.84 2.70 23.69
CA PRO A 122 4.43 2.69 23.30
C PRO A 122 3.65 3.92 23.80
N ASP A 123 4.02 4.45 24.94
CA ASP A 123 3.41 5.66 25.53
C ASP A 123 3.75 6.95 24.77
N ALA A 124 4.79 6.94 23.94
CA ALA A 124 5.20 8.05 23.10
C ALA A 124 4.63 7.96 21.67
N ALA A 125 3.96 6.88 21.33
CA ALA A 125 3.32 6.71 20.03
C ALA A 125 2.15 7.68 19.88
N GLY A 126 2.31 8.69 19.04
CA GLY A 126 1.24 9.62 18.69
C GLY A 126 0.22 8.96 17.76
N PHE A 127 -0.90 9.63 17.55
CA PHE A 127 -1.85 9.27 16.51
C PHE A 127 -1.24 9.59 15.15
N THR A 128 -1.11 8.59 14.29
CA THR A 128 -0.41 8.68 13.01
C THR A 128 -1.30 8.36 11.80
N SER A 129 -2.40 7.62 12.02
CA SER A 129 -3.35 7.26 10.99
C SER A 129 -4.78 7.61 11.41
N LEU A 130 -5.60 6.66 11.87
CA LEU A 130 -7.01 6.87 12.21
C LEU A 130 -7.25 7.09 13.71
N GLY A 131 -6.23 6.92 14.54
CA GLY A 131 -6.31 7.19 15.97
C GLY A 131 -6.70 8.64 16.26
N GLY A 132 -7.44 8.86 17.35
CA GLY A 132 -7.92 10.18 17.75
C GLY A 132 -9.21 10.64 17.05
N PHE A 133 -9.62 10.06 15.94
CA PHE A 133 -10.92 10.35 15.31
C PHE A 133 -12.05 9.54 15.97
N ALA A 134 -12.06 8.25 15.74
CA ALA A 134 -13.00 7.31 16.35
C ALA A 134 -12.24 6.01 16.68
N THR A 135 -11.27 6.10 17.59
CA THR A 135 -10.26 5.05 17.82
C THR A 135 -10.88 3.68 18.06
N ALA A 136 -11.92 3.59 18.89
CA ALA A 136 -12.59 2.32 19.20
C ALA A 136 -13.38 1.73 18.02
N ASP A 137 -13.77 2.55 17.05
CA ASP A 137 -14.42 2.06 15.82
C ASP A 137 -13.39 1.52 14.81
N TYR A 138 -12.22 2.13 14.73
CA TYR A 138 -11.20 1.70 13.79
C TYR A 138 -10.27 0.63 14.32
N TYR A 139 -10.00 0.61 15.63
CA TYR A 139 -9.01 -0.28 16.23
C TYR A 139 -9.59 -1.14 17.35
N GLY A 140 -9.06 -2.36 17.49
CA GLY A 140 -9.25 -3.17 18.66
C GLY A 140 -8.55 -2.54 19.86
N LEU A 141 -9.29 -2.41 20.98
CA LEU A 141 -8.77 -1.83 22.22
C LEU A 141 -8.86 -2.84 23.36
N ASP A 142 -7.92 -2.75 24.28
CA ASP A 142 -7.98 -3.46 25.58
C ASP A 142 -8.92 -2.76 26.55
N ALA A 143 -9.06 -3.32 27.76
CA ALA A 143 -9.92 -2.77 28.80
C ALA A 143 -9.45 -1.39 29.35
N ALA A 144 -8.20 -1.03 29.13
CA ALA A 144 -7.64 0.25 29.50
C ALA A 144 -7.73 1.30 28.37
N GLY A 145 -8.20 0.90 27.19
CA GLY A 145 -8.31 1.75 26.00
C GLY A 145 -7.03 1.81 25.15
N GLY A 146 -6.05 0.95 25.45
CA GLY A 146 -4.84 0.81 24.65
C GLY A 146 -5.08 -0.04 23.41
N LEU A 147 -4.30 0.21 22.33
CA LEU A 147 -4.34 -0.59 21.11
C LEU A 147 -3.93 -2.04 21.40
N ILE A 148 -4.64 -3.00 20.83
CA ILE A 148 -4.24 -4.40 20.92
C ILE A 148 -3.49 -4.84 19.67
N ASP A 149 -2.43 -5.62 19.88
CA ASP A 149 -1.66 -6.25 18.81
C ASP A 149 -2.48 -7.33 18.07
N GLY A 150 -3.34 -8.02 18.81
CA GLY A 150 -4.27 -9.00 18.27
C GLY A 150 -3.57 -10.12 17.50
N ALA A 151 -4.08 -10.43 16.32
CA ALA A 151 -3.52 -11.47 15.43
C ALA A 151 -2.58 -10.92 14.37
N THR A 152 -2.29 -9.62 14.36
CA THR A 152 -1.44 -8.97 13.36
C THR A 152 0.04 -9.03 13.71
N GLY A 153 0.38 -8.94 15.00
CA GLY A 153 1.76 -8.84 15.47
C GLY A 153 2.43 -7.50 15.15
N THR A 154 1.62 -6.42 14.96
CA THR A 154 2.09 -5.12 14.45
C THR A 154 1.68 -3.94 15.33
N SER A 155 1.40 -4.17 16.61
CA SER A 155 1.00 -3.19 17.62
C SER A 155 -0.42 -2.64 17.51
N ASN A 156 -1.12 -2.89 16.43
CA ASN A 156 -2.52 -2.56 16.29
C ASN A 156 -3.25 -3.56 15.40
N GLN A 157 -4.55 -3.67 15.58
CA GLN A 157 -5.43 -4.46 14.74
C GLN A 157 -6.68 -3.65 14.44
N MET A 158 -7.10 -3.64 13.19
CA MET A 158 -8.35 -3.00 12.78
C MET A 158 -9.57 -3.73 13.38
N ASN A 159 -10.58 -2.96 13.80
CA ASN A 159 -11.81 -3.48 14.42
C ASN A 159 -12.91 -3.78 13.39
N TYR A 160 -12.95 -5.00 12.88
CA TYR A 160 -13.98 -5.40 11.91
C TYR A 160 -15.32 -5.79 12.54
N SER A 161 -15.50 -5.63 13.86
CA SER A 161 -16.83 -5.60 14.46
C SER A 161 -17.54 -4.25 14.26
N SER A 162 -16.78 -3.20 13.91
CA SER A 162 -17.30 -1.87 13.61
C SER A 162 -17.74 -1.75 12.15
N PRO A 163 -18.98 -1.29 11.88
CA PRO A 163 -19.40 -0.96 10.52
C PRO A 163 -18.55 0.12 9.85
N LEU A 164 -17.94 1.02 10.64
CA LEU A 164 -17.13 2.12 10.13
C LEU A 164 -15.83 1.59 9.52
N SER A 165 -15.17 0.63 10.16
CA SER A 165 -13.99 -0.04 9.60
C SER A 165 -14.32 -0.82 8.33
N CYS A 166 -15.46 -1.50 8.30
CA CYS A 166 -15.91 -2.19 7.09
C CYS A 166 -16.17 -1.21 5.94
N ALA A 167 -16.85 -0.08 6.22
CA ALA A 167 -17.10 0.96 5.23
C ALA A 167 -15.80 1.55 4.68
N LEU A 168 -14.84 1.89 5.55
CA LEU A 168 -13.53 2.40 5.14
C LEU A 168 -12.86 1.48 4.11
N VAL A 169 -12.85 0.17 4.35
CA VAL A 169 -12.22 -0.79 3.44
C VAL A 169 -12.95 -0.84 2.11
N LEU A 170 -14.29 -0.92 2.12
CA LEU A 170 -15.09 -0.97 0.90
C LEU A 170 -14.90 0.30 0.07
N ASP A 171 -14.98 1.47 0.69
CA ASP A 171 -14.77 2.75 0.02
C ASP A 171 -13.35 2.86 -0.56
N SER A 172 -12.35 2.37 0.17
CA SER A 172 -10.96 2.35 -0.32
C SER A 172 -10.80 1.43 -1.53
N LEU A 173 -11.36 0.22 -1.49
CA LEU A 173 -11.34 -0.70 -2.62
C LEU A 173 -12.06 -0.13 -3.85
N GLU A 174 -13.22 0.50 -3.66
CA GLU A 174 -13.95 1.20 -4.74
C GLU A 174 -13.12 2.34 -5.32
N TYR A 175 -12.46 3.13 -4.49
CA TYR A 175 -11.57 4.20 -4.94
C TYR A 175 -10.42 3.65 -5.79
N TRP A 176 -9.71 2.63 -5.31
CA TRP A 176 -8.57 2.06 -6.03
C TRP A 176 -9.00 1.38 -7.34
N HIS A 177 -10.15 0.73 -7.35
CA HIS A 177 -10.69 0.15 -8.57
C HIS A 177 -11.27 1.22 -9.51
N GLY A 178 -12.23 2.01 -9.04
CA GLY A 178 -13.02 2.93 -9.87
C GLY A 178 -12.29 4.21 -10.27
N VAL A 179 -11.41 4.73 -9.41
CA VAL A 179 -10.71 6.00 -9.64
C VAL A 179 -9.27 5.78 -10.07
N MET A 180 -8.57 4.84 -9.45
CA MET A 180 -7.15 4.58 -9.70
C MET A 180 -6.91 3.54 -10.81
N GLY A 181 -7.96 2.79 -11.21
CA GLY A 181 -7.94 1.85 -12.33
C GLY A 181 -7.36 0.47 -12.01
N VAL A 182 -7.25 0.10 -10.75
CA VAL A 182 -6.72 -1.20 -10.31
C VAL A 182 -7.70 -2.33 -10.62
N ASP A 183 -7.21 -3.48 -11.08
CA ASP A 183 -8.05 -4.61 -11.52
C ASP A 183 -8.36 -5.61 -10.40
N GLY A 184 -7.56 -5.64 -9.35
CA GLY A 184 -7.75 -6.62 -8.28
C GLY A 184 -6.85 -6.38 -7.07
N PHE A 185 -7.06 -7.21 -6.04
CA PHE A 185 -6.41 -7.05 -4.74
C PHE A 185 -5.94 -8.39 -4.18
N ARG A 186 -4.76 -8.39 -3.59
CA ARG A 186 -4.29 -9.41 -2.67
C ARG A 186 -4.38 -8.84 -1.25
N PHE A 187 -5.09 -9.52 -0.36
CA PHE A 187 -5.26 -9.06 1.02
C PHE A 187 -4.20 -9.68 1.93
N ASP A 188 -3.37 -8.81 2.50
CA ASP A 188 -2.45 -9.24 3.54
C ASP A 188 -3.22 -9.66 4.81
N LEU A 189 -2.79 -10.75 5.44
CA LEU A 189 -3.42 -11.33 6.63
C LEU A 189 -4.96 -11.38 6.57
N ALA A 190 -5.53 -11.75 5.42
CA ALA A 190 -6.97 -11.80 5.17
C ALA A 190 -7.81 -12.47 6.28
N PRO A 191 -7.34 -13.53 7.00
CA PRO A 191 -8.11 -14.11 8.10
C PRO A 191 -8.44 -13.15 9.24
N VAL A 192 -7.66 -12.08 9.42
CA VAL A 192 -7.91 -11.06 10.46
C VAL A 192 -9.19 -10.27 10.16
N LEU A 193 -9.49 -10.02 8.88
CA LEU A 193 -10.68 -9.28 8.47
C LEU A 193 -12.00 -10.01 8.76
N GLY A 194 -11.96 -11.33 8.86
CA GLY A 194 -13.14 -12.18 9.15
C GLY A 194 -13.30 -12.59 10.60
N ARG A 195 -12.35 -12.27 11.48
CA ARG A 195 -12.44 -12.61 12.91
C ARG A 195 -13.23 -11.53 13.66
N ARG A 196 -14.34 -11.93 14.24
CA ARG A 196 -15.17 -11.14 15.16
C ARG A 196 -14.91 -11.56 16.60
#